data_80c8aa6d1e1229f33760f0c5855924ec
#
_entry.id   80c8aa6d1e1229f33760f0c5855924ec
#
_cell.length_a   1.000
_cell.length_b   1.000
_cell.length_c   1.000
_cell.angle_alpha   90.00
_cell.angle_beta   90.00
_cell.angle_gamma   90.00
#
_symmetry.space_group_name_H-M   'P 1'
#
loop_
_entity.id
_entity.type
_entity.pdbx_description
1 polymer ?
#
loop_
_entity_poly.entity_id
_entity_poly.type
_entity_poly.pdbx_seq_one_letter_code
_entity_poly.pdbx_strand_id
1 'polypeptide(L)'
;MIKHNKLIYLLLLSPIVIANSNVEEIVTTGSLINNSEKDASPVDVVTREDFENFNILNFAEISKFLTSSSGSHFQTNALEGVDQGMASITLRGLDHSSTLLLLNSKRHTFAGTPSNQGQGYIDVNIVPEIAIKQIEILKEGATSLYGSDAVAGVVNVLTQKDFEGFKLRINNSKTANYSQSDKSLGLLMGSNYKNGNYVFGLNILERSALSA
;
A
#
# COMPACT_ATOMS: atom_id res chain seq x y z
N MET A 1 55.10 -0.56 -11.45
CA MET A 1 54.54 0.27 -12.52
C MET A 1 53.08 -0.11 -12.72
N ILE A 2 52.17 0.62 -12.10
CA ILE A 2 50.78 0.26 -11.92
C ILE A 2 49.93 1.23 -12.78
N LYS A 3 49.23 0.66 -13.74
CA LYS A 3 48.19 1.38 -14.52
C LYS A 3 46.87 0.78 -14.15
N HIS A 4 46.18 1.37 -13.21
CA HIS A 4 44.75 1.13 -12.99
C HIS A 4 44.12 2.42 -12.53
N ASN A 5 43.07 2.84 -13.24
CA ASN A 5 41.94 3.67 -12.83
C ASN A 5 41.53 4.69 -13.89
N LYS A 6 40.80 4.22 -14.90
CA LYS A 6 40.00 5.11 -15.75
C LYS A 6 38.64 4.52 -16.14
N LEU A 7 37.99 3.73 -15.29
CA LEU A 7 36.70 3.11 -15.66
C LEU A 7 35.55 3.36 -14.67
N ILE A 8 35.65 4.31 -13.77
CA ILE A 8 34.62 4.49 -12.72
C ILE A 8 33.84 5.82 -12.88
N TYR A 9 34.16 6.70 -13.80
CA TYR A 9 33.53 8.04 -13.88
C TYR A 9 32.42 8.21 -14.93
N LEU A 10 31.87 7.14 -15.49
CA LEU A 10 30.84 7.28 -16.55
C LEU A 10 29.43 6.87 -16.16
N LEU A 11 29.10 6.81 -14.89
CA LEU A 11 27.78 6.29 -14.44
C LEU A 11 26.94 7.32 -13.64
N LEU A 12 27.27 8.60 -13.67
CA LEU A 12 26.60 9.62 -12.85
C LEU A 12 25.97 10.80 -13.60
N LEU A 13 25.66 10.65 -14.87
CA LEU A 13 24.87 11.67 -15.59
C LEU A 13 23.67 11.04 -16.30
N SER A 14 22.72 10.52 -15.52
CA SER A 14 21.37 10.35 -16.03
C SER A 14 20.59 11.66 -15.76
N PRO A 15 19.92 12.27 -16.77
CA PRO A 15 19.09 13.42 -16.54
C PRO A 15 17.93 13.03 -15.64
N ILE A 16 17.72 13.76 -14.55
CA ILE A 16 16.51 13.68 -13.75
C ILE A 16 15.40 14.28 -14.63
N VAL A 17 14.62 13.42 -15.23
CA VAL A 17 13.38 13.81 -15.92
C VAL A 17 12.35 14.03 -14.81
N ILE A 18 12.12 15.28 -14.45
CA ILE A 18 10.98 15.68 -13.63
C ILE A 18 9.77 15.64 -14.56
N ALA A 19 9.09 14.52 -14.60
CA ALA A 19 7.80 14.40 -15.25
C ALA A 19 6.76 15.06 -14.33
N ASN A 20 6.37 16.27 -14.65
CA ASN A 20 5.25 16.95 -14.02
C ASN A 20 3.97 16.39 -14.69
N SER A 21 3.45 15.28 -14.19
CA SER A 21 2.19 14.72 -14.63
C SER A 21 1.09 15.28 -13.74
N ASN A 22 0.27 16.19 -14.27
CA ASN A 22 -1.06 16.43 -13.74
C ASN A 22 -1.86 15.13 -13.97
N VAL A 23 -1.82 14.24 -13.00
CA VAL A 23 -2.64 13.03 -13.02
C VAL A 23 -4.04 13.46 -12.62
N GLU A 24 -4.97 13.43 -13.57
CA GLU A 24 -6.39 13.48 -13.22
C GLU A 24 -6.69 12.31 -12.29
N GLU A 25 -7.13 12.64 -11.08
CA GLU A 25 -7.52 11.68 -10.07
C GLU A 25 -8.85 11.04 -10.50
N ILE A 26 -8.79 9.87 -11.10
CA ILE A 26 -9.98 9.10 -11.47
C ILE A 26 -10.33 8.19 -10.31
N VAL A 27 -11.37 8.55 -9.56
CA VAL A 27 -11.95 7.71 -8.50
C VAL A 27 -12.82 6.64 -9.14
N THR A 28 -12.52 5.37 -8.87
CA THR A 28 -13.23 4.22 -9.45
C THR A 28 -14.10 3.46 -8.43
N THR A 29 -13.96 3.78 -7.15
CA THR A 29 -14.63 3.09 -6.05
C THR A 29 -15.98 3.77 -5.73
N GLY A 30 -16.99 2.98 -5.41
CA GLY A 30 -18.32 3.48 -5.00
C GLY A 30 -19.33 3.66 -6.13
N SER A 31 -18.95 3.49 -7.39
CA SER A 31 -19.87 3.49 -8.52
C SER A 31 -19.53 2.40 -9.53
N LEU A 32 -20.53 1.67 -9.99
CA LEU A 32 -20.42 0.75 -11.13
C LEU A 32 -20.54 1.49 -12.46
N ILE A 33 -20.98 2.74 -12.43
CA ILE A 33 -21.15 3.60 -13.59
C ILE A 33 -20.03 4.63 -13.52
N ASN A 34 -19.22 4.68 -14.55
CA ASN A 34 -18.13 5.66 -14.68
C ASN A 34 -18.75 7.04 -14.95
N ASN A 35 -19.23 7.71 -13.91
CA ASN A 35 -19.85 9.02 -13.99
C ASN A 35 -18.91 10.03 -13.32
N SER A 36 -18.48 11.01 -14.08
CA SER A 36 -17.61 12.10 -13.63
C SER A 36 -18.32 13.12 -12.71
N GLU A 37 -19.56 12.87 -12.32
CA GLU A 37 -20.31 13.74 -11.44
C GLU A 37 -20.02 13.42 -9.97
N LYS A 38 -19.65 14.46 -9.24
CA LYS A 38 -19.20 14.49 -7.85
C LYS A 38 -20.26 14.13 -6.79
N ASP A 39 -21.34 13.48 -7.16
CA ASP A 39 -22.46 13.09 -6.28
C ASP A 39 -22.39 11.62 -5.81
N ALA A 40 -21.29 10.93 -6.07
CA ALA A 40 -21.07 9.62 -5.50
C ALA A 40 -20.64 9.73 -4.03
N SER A 41 -20.90 8.69 -3.24
CA SER A 41 -20.50 8.57 -1.83
C SER A 41 -19.08 9.09 -1.57
N PRO A 42 -18.83 9.76 -0.43
CA PRO A 42 -17.55 10.37 -0.14
C PRO A 42 -16.43 9.32 -0.11
N VAL A 43 -15.55 9.40 -1.08
CA VAL A 43 -14.36 8.56 -1.20
C VAL A 43 -13.15 9.40 -0.82
N ASP A 44 -12.41 8.95 0.21
CA ASP A 44 -11.11 9.52 0.50
C ASP A 44 -10.07 8.85 -0.40
N VAL A 45 -9.18 9.66 -0.94
CA VAL A 45 -8.06 9.16 -1.74
C VAL A 45 -6.76 9.44 -1.02
N VAL A 46 -5.95 8.39 -0.84
CA VAL A 46 -4.59 8.49 -0.34
C VAL A 46 -3.66 8.28 -1.53
N THR A 47 -2.93 9.30 -1.87
CA THR A 47 -2.07 9.34 -3.04
C THR A 47 -0.67 8.76 -2.76
N ARG A 48 0.10 8.53 -3.81
CA ARG A 48 1.52 8.16 -3.67
C ARG A 48 2.33 9.23 -2.91
N GLU A 49 2.02 10.50 -3.11
CA GLU A 49 2.66 11.61 -2.43
C GLU A 49 2.42 11.56 -0.91
N ASP A 50 1.23 11.18 -0.48
CA ASP A 50 0.91 11.00 0.94
C ASP A 50 1.76 9.89 1.56
N PHE A 51 1.97 8.77 0.86
CA PHE A 51 2.88 7.70 1.32
C PHE A 51 4.30 8.20 1.53
N GLU A 52 4.79 9.07 0.66
CA GLU A 52 6.13 9.65 0.75
C GLU A 52 6.22 10.68 1.87
N ASN A 53 5.22 11.55 2.00
CA ASN A 53 5.15 12.58 3.03
C ASN A 53 5.04 12.00 4.45
N PHE A 54 4.28 10.91 4.64
CA PHE A 54 4.14 10.22 5.92
C PHE A 54 5.24 9.18 6.17
N ASN A 55 6.17 9.00 5.23
CA ASN A 55 7.22 7.98 5.29
C ASN A 55 6.68 6.58 5.63
N ILE A 56 5.61 6.17 4.95
CA ILE A 56 4.99 4.87 5.13
C ILE A 56 5.90 3.80 4.51
N LEU A 57 6.30 2.82 5.32
CA LEU A 57 7.20 1.74 4.90
C LEU A 57 6.46 0.47 4.51
N ASN A 58 5.22 0.33 4.96
CA ASN A 58 4.36 -0.80 4.73
C ASN A 58 2.92 -0.32 4.53
N PHE A 59 2.20 -0.94 3.60
CA PHE A 59 0.82 -0.56 3.33
C PHE A 59 -0.07 -0.55 4.58
N ALA A 60 0.06 -1.53 5.47
CA ALA A 60 -0.74 -1.59 6.69
C ALA A 60 -0.59 -0.35 7.59
N GLU A 61 0.55 0.35 7.52
CA GLU A 61 0.80 1.55 8.34
C GLU A 61 -0.06 2.74 7.94
N ILE A 62 -0.66 2.74 6.75
CA ILE A 62 -1.60 3.78 6.35
C ILE A 62 -2.77 3.90 7.32
N SER A 63 -3.16 2.80 7.97
CA SER A 63 -4.24 2.78 8.95
C SER A 63 -4.03 3.75 10.11
N LYS A 64 -2.78 4.09 10.43
CA LYS A 64 -2.43 5.07 11.48
C LYS A 64 -2.83 6.50 11.12
N PHE A 65 -2.95 6.79 9.83
CA PHE A 65 -3.25 8.12 9.30
C PHE A 65 -4.70 8.27 8.85
N LEU A 66 -5.45 7.16 8.80
CA LEU A 66 -6.84 7.17 8.41
C LEU A 66 -7.75 7.40 9.62
N THR A 67 -8.48 8.52 9.64
CA THR A 67 -9.42 8.84 10.72
C THR A 67 -10.58 7.86 10.84
N SER A 68 -10.92 7.18 9.75
CA SER A 68 -11.96 6.14 9.70
C SER A 68 -11.46 4.75 10.11
N SER A 69 -10.15 4.56 10.26
CA SER A 69 -9.56 3.27 10.63
C SER A 69 -9.53 3.11 12.15
N SER A 70 -10.14 2.04 12.63
CA SER A 70 -10.12 1.65 14.04
C SER A 70 -10.11 0.13 14.13
N GLY A 71 -9.25 -0.44 14.97
CA GLY A 71 -9.07 -1.89 15.09
C GLY A 71 -8.22 -2.53 13.98
N SER A 72 -7.58 -1.72 13.14
CA SER A 72 -6.67 -2.22 12.11
C SER A 72 -5.39 -2.80 12.72
N HIS A 73 -4.88 -3.85 12.08
CA HIS A 73 -3.62 -4.49 12.45
C HIS A 73 -2.52 -4.14 11.45
N PHE A 74 -1.34 -3.79 11.96
CA PHE A 74 -0.17 -3.45 11.14
C PHE A 74 1.10 -4.15 11.62
N GLN A 75 1.01 -5.45 11.85
CA GLN A 75 2.09 -6.37 12.22
C GLN A 75 2.64 -6.22 13.65
N THR A 76 2.69 -5.03 14.20
CA THR A 76 3.36 -4.74 15.48
C THR A 76 2.41 -4.40 16.62
N ASN A 77 1.11 -4.28 16.35
CA ASN A 77 0.13 -3.92 17.37
C ASN A 77 -0.56 -5.12 18.01
N ALA A 78 -0.30 -6.34 17.54
CA ALA A 78 -0.83 -7.54 18.17
C ALA A 78 0.04 -7.93 19.36
N LEU A 79 -0.60 -8.08 20.53
CA LEU A 79 0.07 -8.43 21.77
C LEU A 79 0.18 -9.93 21.99
N GLU A 80 -0.69 -10.71 21.37
CA GLU A 80 -0.84 -12.14 21.65
C GLU A 80 -1.13 -12.99 20.39
N GLY A 81 -0.66 -14.22 20.45
CA GLY A 81 -1.14 -15.36 19.67
C GLY A 81 -0.99 -15.25 18.17
N VAL A 82 -2.02 -15.68 17.47
CA VAL A 82 -2.03 -15.83 16.01
C VAL A 82 -2.11 -14.52 15.24
N ASP A 83 -2.43 -13.43 15.91
CA ASP A 83 -2.52 -12.11 15.27
C ASP A 83 -1.14 -11.44 15.08
N GLN A 84 -0.08 -12.06 15.61
CA GLN A 84 1.29 -11.58 15.38
C GLN A 84 1.64 -11.71 13.89
N GLY A 85 2.09 -10.60 13.32
CA GLY A 85 2.40 -10.52 11.89
C GLY A 85 1.19 -10.27 10.99
N MET A 86 -0.03 -10.30 11.54
CA MET A 86 -1.25 -9.96 10.81
C MET A 86 -1.23 -8.49 10.40
N ALA A 87 -1.63 -8.23 9.17
CA ALA A 87 -1.83 -6.88 8.66
C ALA A 87 -3.18 -6.76 7.97
N SER A 88 -4.07 -5.95 8.52
CA SER A 88 -5.41 -5.73 7.98
C SER A 88 -5.84 -4.29 8.19
N ILE A 89 -6.72 -3.79 7.32
CA ILE A 89 -7.37 -2.49 7.50
C ILE A 89 -8.82 -2.75 7.89
N THR A 90 -9.23 -2.12 8.98
CA THR A 90 -10.59 -2.20 9.51
C THR A 90 -11.15 -0.79 9.62
N LEU A 91 -12.31 -0.57 9.04
CA LEU A 91 -12.98 0.72 9.07
C LEU A 91 -14.04 0.74 10.16
N ARG A 92 -14.22 1.92 10.79
CA ARG A 92 -15.30 2.23 11.73
C ARG A 92 -15.35 1.34 12.98
N GLY A 93 -14.24 0.66 13.31
CA GLY A 93 -14.17 -0.23 14.46
C GLY A 93 -15.02 -1.50 14.37
N LEU A 94 -15.42 -1.88 13.16
CA LEU A 94 -16.12 -3.13 12.91
C LEU A 94 -15.13 -4.29 12.75
N ASP A 95 -15.65 -5.50 12.56
CA ASP A 95 -14.82 -6.69 12.41
C ASP A 95 -13.98 -6.68 11.13
N HIS A 96 -12.89 -7.44 11.12
CA HIS A 96 -11.99 -7.59 9.97
C HIS A 96 -12.70 -8.07 8.70
N SER A 97 -13.76 -8.87 8.84
CA SER A 97 -14.59 -9.37 7.75
C SER A 97 -15.58 -8.34 7.20
N SER A 98 -15.74 -7.20 7.87
CA SER A 98 -16.73 -6.16 7.51
C SER A 98 -16.18 -5.07 6.61
N THR A 99 -14.85 -5.04 6.40
CA THR A 99 -14.18 -4.10 5.49
C THR A 99 -13.73 -4.85 4.24
N LEU A 100 -14.32 -4.51 3.10
CA LEU A 100 -13.93 -5.13 1.84
C LEU A 100 -12.63 -4.52 1.30
N LEU A 101 -11.61 -5.35 1.11
CA LEU A 101 -10.40 -4.97 0.39
C LEU A 101 -10.49 -5.39 -1.07
N LEU A 102 -10.21 -4.45 -1.96
CA LEU A 102 -10.07 -4.68 -3.39
C LEU A 102 -8.63 -4.38 -3.83
N LEU A 103 -8.11 -5.17 -4.76
CA LEU A 103 -6.88 -4.92 -5.46
C LEU A 103 -7.18 -4.67 -6.94
N ASN A 104 -6.93 -3.45 -7.42
CA ASN A 104 -7.28 -3.03 -8.77
C ASN A 104 -8.76 -3.32 -9.10
N SER A 105 -9.65 -2.98 -8.16
CA SER A 105 -11.11 -3.19 -8.23
C SER A 105 -11.55 -4.66 -8.28
N LYS A 106 -10.67 -5.60 -7.92
CA LYS A 106 -10.97 -7.03 -7.85
C LYS A 106 -10.88 -7.52 -6.41
N ARG A 107 -11.81 -8.39 -6.00
CA ARG A 107 -11.77 -9.02 -4.68
C ARG A 107 -10.53 -9.88 -4.53
N HIS A 108 -9.97 -9.87 -3.34
CA HIS A 108 -8.91 -10.77 -2.93
C HIS A 108 -9.45 -11.86 -1.99
N THR A 109 -8.75 -12.98 -1.91
CA THR A 109 -9.09 -14.06 -0.98
C THR A 109 -8.64 -13.74 0.44
N PHE A 110 -9.31 -14.35 1.42
CA PHE A 110 -8.88 -14.27 2.82
C PHE A 110 -7.53 -14.96 3.02
N ALA A 111 -6.81 -14.52 4.05
CA ALA A 111 -5.61 -15.19 4.53
C ALA A 111 -5.93 -16.63 4.96
N GLY A 112 -4.95 -17.51 4.84
CA GLY A 112 -5.13 -18.92 5.15
C GLY A 112 -5.32 -19.23 6.64
N THR A 113 -5.02 -18.26 7.52
CA THR A 113 -5.22 -18.36 8.98
C THR A 113 -6.22 -17.30 9.42
N PRO A 114 -7.20 -17.64 10.26
CA PRO A 114 -8.10 -16.63 10.82
C PRO A 114 -7.39 -15.76 11.88
N SER A 115 -8.01 -14.63 12.23
CA SER A 115 -7.63 -13.84 13.41
C SER A 115 -7.87 -14.62 14.71
N ASN A 116 -7.39 -14.11 15.84
CA ASN A 116 -7.65 -14.67 17.17
C ASN A 116 -9.15 -14.86 17.49
N GLN A 117 -9.99 -14.03 16.88
CA GLN A 117 -11.44 -14.13 17.05
C GLN A 117 -12.10 -15.10 16.06
N GLY A 118 -11.32 -15.82 15.27
CA GLY A 118 -11.81 -16.78 14.28
C GLY A 118 -12.35 -16.14 13.00
N GLN A 119 -12.13 -14.83 12.81
CA GLN A 119 -12.63 -14.11 11.65
C GLN A 119 -11.64 -14.17 10.49
N GLY A 120 -12.17 -14.26 9.27
CA GLY A 120 -11.37 -14.10 8.06
C GLY A 120 -10.93 -12.64 7.89
N TYR A 121 -9.72 -12.43 7.41
CA TYR A 121 -9.20 -11.12 7.04
C TYR A 121 -8.41 -11.21 5.73
N ILE A 122 -8.20 -10.08 5.08
CA ILE A 122 -7.33 -10.00 3.91
C ILE A 122 -6.00 -9.38 4.37
N ASP A 123 -4.90 -10.11 4.15
CA ASP A 123 -3.57 -9.61 4.47
C ASP A 123 -3.15 -8.54 3.47
N VAL A 124 -3.00 -7.32 3.95
CA VAL A 124 -2.62 -6.18 3.10
C VAL A 124 -1.14 -6.16 2.73
N ASN A 125 -0.31 -6.97 3.38
CA ASN A 125 1.12 -7.08 3.06
C ASN A 125 1.41 -7.76 1.71
N ILE A 126 0.40 -8.36 1.09
CA ILE A 126 0.54 -8.95 -0.25
C ILE A 126 0.88 -7.93 -1.34
N VAL A 127 0.62 -6.64 -1.08
CA VAL A 127 0.88 -5.57 -2.05
C VAL A 127 2.19 -4.86 -1.69
N PRO A 128 3.23 -4.94 -2.55
CA PRO A 128 4.43 -4.15 -2.36
C PRO A 128 4.10 -2.65 -2.31
N GLU A 129 4.48 -1.98 -1.22
CA GLU A 129 4.17 -0.57 -1.01
C GLU A 129 4.63 0.29 -2.20
N ILE A 130 5.82 0.04 -2.73
CA ILE A 130 6.38 0.79 -3.86
C ILE A 130 5.54 0.68 -5.15
N ALA A 131 4.72 -0.37 -5.29
CA ALA A 131 3.85 -0.58 -6.44
C ALA A 131 2.49 0.11 -6.30
N ILE A 132 2.13 0.65 -5.14
CA ILE A 132 0.86 1.34 -4.92
C ILE A 132 0.89 2.70 -5.62
N LYS A 133 -0.15 2.97 -6.42
CA LYS A 133 -0.41 4.27 -7.04
C LYS A 133 -1.22 5.15 -6.10
N GLN A 134 -2.37 4.64 -5.67
CA GLN A 134 -3.30 5.32 -4.75
C GLN A 134 -4.18 4.29 -4.04
N ILE A 135 -4.81 4.71 -2.96
CA ILE A 135 -5.82 3.95 -2.25
C ILE A 135 -7.08 4.77 -2.19
N GLU A 136 -8.20 4.17 -2.59
CA GLU A 136 -9.53 4.76 -2.52
C GLU A 136 -10.27 4.13 -1.35
N ILE A 137 -10.83 4.95 -0.47
CA ILE A 137 -11.50 4.52 0.75
C ILE A 137 -12.92 5.04 0.75
N LEU A 138 -13.87 4.14 0.50
CA LEU A 138 -15.29 4.42 0.64
C LEU A 138 -15.68 4.14 2.11
N LYS A 139 -15.97 5.20 2.86
CA LYS A 139 -16.24 5.14 4.30
C LYS A 139 -17.65 4.71 4.65
N GLU A 140 -18.54 4.64 3.70
CA GLU A 140 -19.94 4.25 3.89
C GLU A 140 -20.14 2.78 3.58
N GLY A 141 -21.19 2.19 4.17
CA GLY A 141 -21.58 0.83 3.84
C GLY A 141 -22.01 0.73 2.37
N ALA A 142 -21.40 -0.19 1.65
CA ALA A 142 -21.61 -0.37 0.22
C ALA A 142 -22.09 -1.79 -0.11
N THR A 143 -22.88 -2.37 0.78
CA THR A 143 -23.38 -3.75 0.65
C THR A 143 -24.25 -3.97 -0.58
N SER A 144 -24.96 -2.95 -1.04
CA SER A 144 -25.78 -3.01 -2.25
C SER A 144 -24.95 -3.18 -3.53
N LEU A 145 -23.71 -2.65 -3.54
CA LEU A 145 -22.81 -2.72 -4.68
C LEU A 145 -21.81 -3.90 -4.56
N TYR A 146 -21.31 -4.10 -3.35
CA TYR A 146 -20.18 -5.00 -3.09
C TYR A 146 -20.52 -6.20 -2.21
N GLY A 147 -21.77 -6.36 -1.75
CA GLY A 147 -22.18 -7.51 -0.92
C GLY A 147 -21.81 -7.35 0.56
N SER A 148 -22.03 -8.42 1.33
CA SER A 148 -21.99 -8.45 2.80
C SER A 148 -20.66 -8.02 3.42
N ASP A 149 -19.55 -8.16 2.71
CA ASP A 149 -18.23 -7.86 3.24
C ASP A 149 -17.93 -6.36 3.28
N ALA A 150 -18.80 -5.53 2.68
CA ALA A 150 -18.65 -4.08 2.59
C ALA A 150 -19.55 -3.32 3.56
N VAL A 151 -19.81 -3.86 4.76
CA VAL A 151 -20.64 -3.21 5.80
C VAL A 151 -19.94 -1.99 6.38
N ALA A 152 -18.65 -2.11 6.69
CA ALA A 152 -17.85 -1.02 7.23
C ALA A 152 -17.37 -0.04 6.16
N GLY A 153 -17.27 -0.50 4.93
CA GLY A 153 -16.78 0.27 3.81
C GLY A 153 -15.91 -0.56 2.86
N VAL A 154 -15.30 0.11 1.91
CA VAL A 154 -14.44 -0.51 0.88
C VAL A 154 -13.10 0.20 0.84
N VAL A 155 -12.03 -0.56 0.80
CA VAL A 155 -10.66 -0.08 0.55
C VAL A 155 -10.18 -0.67 -0.77
N ASN A 156 -9.99 0.16 -1.78
CA ASN A 156 -9.52 -0.26 -3.09
C ASN A 156 -8.09 0.21 -3.31
N VAL A 157 -7.18 -0.73 -3.43
CA VAL A 157 -5.75 -0.48 -3.68
C VAL A 157 -5.50 -0.51 -5.17
N LEU A 158 -5.08 0.61 -5.71
CA LEU A 158 -4.71 0.74 -7.12
C LEU A 158 -3.21 0.71 -7.27
N THR A 159 -2.70 -0.20 -8.10
CA THR A 159 -1.27 -0.33 -8.38
C THR A 159 -0.87 0.48 -9.62
N GLN A 160 0.42 0.80 -9.70
CA GLN A 160 1.02 1.47 -10.85
C GLN A 160 1.08 0.49 -12.04
N LYS A 161 0.08 0.53 -12.91
CA LYS A 161 -0.02 -0.39 -14.06
C LYS A 161 0.85 0.04 -15.25
N ASP A 162 1.04 1.35 -15.41
CA ASP A 162 1.70 1.94 -16.58
C ASP A 162 3.08 2.52 -16.23
N PHE A 163 3.72 1.98 -15.19
CA PHE A 163 5.04 2.43 -14.79
C PHE A 163 6.08 2.06 -15.84
N GLU A 164 6.92 3.03 -16.20
CA GLU A 164 8.05 2.83 -17.12
C GLU A 164 9.34 3.29 -16.45
N GLY A 165 10.34 2.42 -16.48
CA GLY A 165 11.65 2.70 -15.91
C GLY A 165 11.97 1.87 -14.66
N PHE A 166 12.76 2.46 -13.78
CA PHE A 166 13.30 1.83 -12.57
C PHE A 166 13.20 2.78 -11.39
N LYS A 167 12.62 2.33 -10.28
CA LYS A 167 12.58 3.05 -9.01
C LYS A 167 13.15 2.19 -7.90
N LEU A 168 14.12 2.73 -7.17
CA LEU A 168 14.70 2.10 -5.97
C LEU A 168 14.41 3.00 -4.77
N ARG A 169 13.94 2.40 -3.68
CA ARG A 169 13.71 3.08 -2.41
C ARG A 169 14.43 2.33 -1.29
N ILE A 170 15.23 3.04 -0.53
CA ILE A 170 15.92 2.50 0.64
C ILE A 170 15.56 3.38 1.83
N ASN A 171 15.02 2.78 2.88
CA ASN A 171 14.71 3.47 4.12
C ASN A 171 15.42 2.79 5.29
N ASN A 172 15.86 3.59 6.23
CA ASN A 172 16.40 3.15 7.50
C ASN A 172 15.87 4.09 8.59
N SER A 173 15.07 3.56 9.49
CA SER A 173 14.45 4.29 10.59
C SER A 173 14.89 3.69 11.92
N LYS A 174 15.13 4.54 12.92
CA LYS A 174 15.47 4.12 14.28
C LYS A 174 14.64 4.90 15.28
N THR A 175 14.20 4.22 16.33
CA THR A 175 13.53 4.87 17.46
C THR A 175 14.57 5.52 18.36
N ALA A 176 14.39 6.80 18.71
CA ALA A 176 15.40 7.60 19.38
C ALA A 176 15.84 7.06 20.76
N ASN A 177 14.92 6.47 21.52
CA ASN A 177 15.15 6.04 22.91
C ASN A 177 15.07 4.52 23.10
N TYR A 178 14.92 3.74 22.03
CA TYR A 178 14.75 2.29 22.07
C TYR A 178 15.57 1.61 21.00
N SER A 179 15.74 0.30 21.11
CA SER A 179 16.59 -0.48 20.21
C SER A 179 15.94 -0.80 18.86
N GLN A 180 14.69 -0.43 18.63
CA GLN A 180 14.00 -0.77 17.40
C GLN A 180 14.60 -0.02 16.20
N SER A 181 14.86 -0.76 15.13
CA SER A 181 15.22 -0.22 13.83
C SER A 181 14.44 -0.94 12.72
N ASP A 182 13.96 -0.17 11.77
CA ASP A 182 13.28 -0.67 10.60
C ASP A 182 14.12 -0.35 9.36
N LYS A 183 14.37 -1.35 8.52
CA LYS A 183 15.04 -1.19 7.25
C LYS A 183 14.10 -1.67 6.15
N SER A 184 13.95 -0.90 5.10
CA SER A 184 13.19 -1.33 3.95
C SER A 184 13.92 -1.10 2.64
N LEU A 185 13.73 -2.04 1.72
CA LEU A 185 14.20 -1.99 0.35
C LEU A 185 13.00 -2.20 -0.57
N GLY A 186 12.68 -1.19 -1.37
CA GLY A 186 11.64 -1.26 -2.40
C GLY A 186 12.27 -1.17 -3.79
N LEU A 187 11.80 -2.01 -4.70
CA LEU A 187 12.19 -2.04 -6.10
C LEU A 187 10.94 -2.04 -6.96
N LEU A 188 10.87 -1.13 -7.93
CA LEU A 188 9.82 -1.11 -8.95
C LEU A 188 10.49 -1.00 -10.32
N MET A 189 10.11 -1.89 -11.23
CA MET A 189 10.57 -1.90 -12.61
C MET A 189 9.38 -2.08 -13.54
N GLY A 190 9.39 -1.40 -14.66
CA GLY A 190 8.34 -1.54 -15.65
C GLY A 190 8.78 -1.12 -17.03
N SER A 191 8.09 -1.63 -18.03
CA SER A 191 8.27 -1.22 -19.42
C SER A 191 6.98 -1.37 -20.18
N ASN A 192 6.73 -0.40 -21.04
CA ASN A 192 5.61 -0.39 -21.96
C ASN A 192 6.10 -0.81 -23.35
N TYR A 193 5.32 -1.63 -24.03
CA TYR A 193 5.58 -2.04 -25.42
C TYR A 193 4.27 -2.00 -26.21
N LYS A 194 4.36 -2.09 -27.53
CA LYS A 194 3.23 -1.82 -28.43
C LYS A 194 1.94 -2.59 -28.11
N ASN A 195 2.03 -3.80 -27.57
CA ASN A 195 0.88 -4.68 -27.32
C ASN A 195 0.65 -4.98 -25.83
N GLY A 196 1.31 -4.28 -24.91
CA GLY A 196 1.15 -4.52 -23.49
C GLY A 196 2.21 -3.82 -22.65
N ASN A 197 2.15 -4.07 -21.36
CA ASN A 197 3.13 -3.60 -20.40
C ASN A 197 3.39 -4.67 -19.34
N TYR A 198 4.48 -4.51 -18.64
CA TYR A 198 4.71 -5.25 -17.40
C TYR A 198 5.25 -4.30 -16.32
N VAL A 199 4.85 -4.58 -15.09
CA VAL A 199 5.37 -3.89 -13.91
C VAL A 199 5.72 -4.97 -12.88
N PHE A 200 6.95 -4.92 -12.38
CA PHE A 200 7.43 -5.77 -11.32
C PHE A 200 7.71 -4.93 -10.08
N GLY A 201 7.14 -5.31 -8.94
CA GLY A 201 7.36 -4.67 -7.65
C GLY A 201 7.86 -5.67 -6.61
N LEU A 202 8.88 -5.26 -5.84
CA LEU A 202 9.40 -6.00 -4.71
C LEU A 202 9.54 -5.05 -3.53
N ASN A 203 9.12 -5.49 -2.35
CA ASN A 203 9.37 -4.79 -1.10
C ASN A 203 9.91 -5.78 -0.06
N ILE A 204 11.00 -5.41 0.60
CA ILE A 204 11.60 -6.16 1.71
C ILE A 204 11.61 -5.25 2.91
N LEU A 205 11.02 -5.70 4.01
CA LEU A 205 11.01 -4.99 5.29
C LEU A 205 11.63 -5.87 6.36
N GLU A 206 12.67 -5.36 7.00
CA GLU A 206 13.29 -5.95 8.18
C GLU A 206 12.99 -5.05 9.38
N ARG A 207 12.37 -5.60 10.39
CA ARG A 207 12.01 -4.91 11.62
C ARG A 207 12.63 -5.61 12.82
N SER A 208 13.43 -4.89 13.60
CA SER A 208 13.97 -5.44 14.84
C SER A 208 12.95 -5.39 15.96
N ALA A 209 13.14 -6.25 16.96
CA ALA A 209 12.32 -6.21 18.17
C ALA A 209 12.48 -4.87 18.90
N LEU A 210 11.40 -4.41 19.51
CA LEU A 210 11.43 -3.30 20.46
C LEU A 210 11.78 -3.88 21.83
N SER A 211 13.01 -3.63 22.31
CA SER A 211 13.38 -3.92 23.69
C SER A 211 13.44 -2.64 24.49
N ALA A 212 12.83 -2.68 25.67
CA ALA A 212 12.88 -1.61 26.67
C ALA A 212 14.20 -1.66 27.44
#